data_f8c59ae57b5a7f69461c6f11af29af88
#
_entry.id   f8c59ae57b5a7f69461c6f11af29af88
#
_cell.length_a   1.000
_cell.length_b   1.000
_cell.length_c   1.000
_cell.angle_alpha   90.00
_cell.angle_beta   90.00
_cell.angle_gamma   90.00
#
_symmetry.space_group_name_H-M   'P 1'
#
loop_
_entity.id
_entity.type
_entity.pdbx_description
1 polymer ?
#
loop_
_entity_poly.entity_id
_entity_poly.type
_entity_poly.pdbx_seq_one_letter_code
_entity_poly.pdbx_strand_id
1 'polypeptide(L)'
;MKRKIFNNMVYIAVVAVLITTTLLGMFTYYRYMEQVKSGIKDEAAYLAASLNFEDKQNLDKYKDITVTRITRVDKDGNVIYDSSGEEESMGNHKKRKEIKEAYKKGYGEDTRMSKTLRKQTYYYAVKLKDGTILRMSRETQTILKQMEDIIPIILLMMGVVTVLAVALSRMSTDRIVEPINQIDLIHPKKNKTYSELTPLLDKIEKQNMDIERQIKEIKEAENMRKEF
;
A
#
# COMPACT_ATOMS: atom_id res chain seq x y z
N MET A 1 20.19 21.17 -19.60
CA MET A 1 19.54 21.27 -18.29
C MET A 1 18.14 20.70 -18.29
N LYS A 2 17.25 21.08 -19.21
CA LYS A 2 15.82 20.58 -19.29
C LYS A 2 15.69 19.07 -19.08
N ARG A 3 16.45 18.25 -19.85
CA ARG A 3 16.36 16.77 -19.79
C ARG A 3 16.73 16.19 -18.40
N LYS A 4 17.73 16.78 -17.71
CA LYS A 4 18.12 16.31 -16.36
C LYS A 4 17.03 16.62 -15.32
N ILE A 5 16.49 17.84 -15.36
CA ILE A 5 15.41 18.27 -14.44
C ILE A 5 14.18 17.41 -14.67
N PHE A 6 13.75 17.25 -15.92
CA PHE A 6 12.62 16.40 -16.28
C PHE A 6 12.79 14.95 -15.78
N ASN A 7 13.96 14.33 -16.08
CA ASN A 7 14.22 12.95 -15.65
C ASN A 7 14.19 12.81 -14.12
N ASN A 8 14.77 13.77 -13.39
CA ASN A 8 14.73 13.74 -11.91
C ASN A 8 13.30 13.89 -11.37
N MET A 9 12.50 14.79 -11.95
CA MET A 9 11.09 14.95 -11.53
C MET A 9 10.28 13.70 -11.81
N VAL A 10 10.44 13.08 -12.99
CA VAL A 10 9.79 11.81 -13.35
C VAL A 10 10.23 10.69 -12.40
N TYR A 11 11.54 10.59 -12.12
CA TYR A 11 12.06 9.59 -11.19
C TYR A 11 11.45 9.73 -9.79
N ILE A 12 11.43 10.95 -9.25
CA ILE A 12 10.82 11.22 -7.93
C ILE A 12 9.34 10.86 -7.94
N ALA A 13 8.61 11.25 -8.99
CA ALA A 13 7.18 10.93 -9.11
C ALA A 13 6.92 9.42 -9.18
N VAL A 14 7.70 8.68 -9.98
CA VAL A 14 7.58 7.21 -10.09
C VAL A 14 7.88 6.53 -8.76
N VAL A 15 8.95 6.94 -8.07
CA VAL A 15 9.30 6.40 -6.75
C VAL A 15 8.19 6.69 -5.73
N ALA A 16 7.65 7.91 -5.71
CA ALA A 16 6.56 8.28 -4.82
C ALA A 16 5.30 7.45 -5.09
N VAL A 17 4.94 7.22 -6.36
CA VAL A 17 3.81 6.36 -6.75
C VAL A 17 4.03 4.92 -6.31
N LEU A 18 5.22 4.36 -6.49
CA LEU A 18 5.54 3.00 -6.06
C LEU A 18 5.44 2.85 -4.53
N ILE A 19 5.98 3.80 -3.78
CA ILE A 19 5.91 3.78 -2.31
C ILE A 19 4.45 3.87 -1.84
N THR A 20 3.69 4.84 -2.34
CA THR A 20 2.29 5.03 -1.95
C THR A 20 1.42 3.84 -2.31
N THR A 21 1.60 3.25 -3.49
CA THR A 21 0.85 2.06 -3.92
C THR A 21 1.19 0.85 -3.04
N THR A 22 2.46 0.66 -2.68
CA THR A 22 2.89 -0.42 -1.80
C THR A 22 2.30 -0.27 -0.40
N LEU A 23 2.36 0.94 0.17
CA LEU A 23 1.79 1.23 1.49
C LEU A 23 0.27 1.05 1.49
N LEU A 24 -0.42 1.53 0.46
CA LEU A 24 -1.87 1.38 0.31
C LEU A 24 -2.25 -0.11 0.19
N GLY A 25 -1.53 -0.89 -0.62
CA GLY A 25 -1.73 -2.33 -0.75
C GLY A 25 -1.54 -3.07 0.58
N MET A 26 -0.49 -2.74 1.31
CA MET A 26 -0.23 -3.29 2.64
C MET A 26 -1.34 -2.93 3.64
N PHE A 27 -1.75 -1.66 3.68
CA PHE A 27 -2.84 -1.20 4.54
C PHE A 27 -4.16 -1.91 4.21
N THR A 28 -4.52 -2.01 2.93
CA THR A 28 -5.73 -2.69 2.46
C THR A 28 -5.70 -4.18 2.85
N TYR A 29 -4.56 -4.85 2.68
CA TYR A 29 -4.38 -6.24 3.10
C TYR A 29 -4.61 -6.42 4.61
N TYR A 30 -4.01 -5.58 5.46
CA TYR A 30 -4.21 -5.65 6.91
C TYR A 30 -5.67 -5.39 7.30
N ARG A 31 -6.31 -4.39 6.73
CA ARG A 31 -7.73 -4.08 7.01
C ARG A 31 -8.63 -5.22 6.60
N TYR A 32 -8.41 -5.80 5.44
CA TYR A 32 -9.19 -6.94 4.97
C TYR A 32 -8.99 -8.18 5.86
N MET A 33 -7.76 -8.47 6.27
CA MET A 33 -7.47 -9.57 7.18
C MET A 33 -8.16 -9.39 8.54
N GLU A 34 -8.12 -8.20 9.10
CA GLU A 34 -8.84 -7.89 10.35
C GLU A 34 -10.37 -8.03 10.19
N GLN A 35 -10.92 -7.60 9.08
CA GLN A 35 -12.35 -7.77 8.79
C GLN A 35 -12.73 -9.25 8.69
N VAL A 36 -11.92 -10.08 8.04
CA VAL A 36 -12.17 -11.53 7.96
C VAL A 36 -12.09 -12.18 9.34
N LYS A 37 -11.09 -11.83 10.16
CA LYS A 37 -10.97 -12.36 11.54
C LYS A 37 -12.15 -11.92 12.39
N SER A 38 -12.56 -10.66 12.33
CA SER A 38 -13.73 -10.16 13.04
C SER A 38 -15.00 -10.90 12.58
N GLY A 39 -15.22 -11.05 11.27
CA GLY A 39 -16.37 -11.77 10.74
C GLY A 39 -16.47 -13.22 11.23
N ILE A 40 -15.33 -13.94 11.32
CA ILE A 40 -15.32 -15.30 11.87
C ILE A 40 -15.64 -15.31 13.36
N LYS A 41 -15.17 -14.33 14.14
CA LYS A 41 -15.48 -14.19 15.57
C LYS A 41 -16.97 -13.92 15.79
N ASP A 42 -17.54 -13.03 15.02
CA ASP A 42 -18.97 -12.67 15.08
C ASP A 42 -19.84 -13.86 14.68
N GLU A 43 -19.48 -14.57 13.62
CA GLU A 43 -20.14 -15.78 13.15
C GLU A 43 -20.06 -16.90 14.21
N ALA A 44 -18.89 -17.10 14.85
CA ALA A 44 -18.71 -18.06 15.93
C ALA A 44 -19.55 -17.70 17.17
N ALA A 45 -19.61 -16.42 17.54
CA ALA A 45 -20.42 -15.95 18.64
C ALA A 45 -21.91 -16.15 18.38
N TYR A 46 -22.38 -15.83 17.17
CA TYR A 46 -23.76 -16.04 16.75
C TYR A 46 -24.14 -17.53 16.80
N LEU A 47 -23.32 -18.40 16.21
CA LEU A 47 -23.55 -19.84 16.24
C LEU A 47 -23.52 -20.38 17.68
N ALA A 48 -22.58 -19.96 18.51
CA ALA A 48 -22.49 -20.38 19.91
C ALA A 48 -23.74 -19.98 20.73
N ALA A 49 -24.37 -18.85 20.38
CA ALA A 49 -25.58 -18.38 21.02
C ALA A 49 -26.86 -19.09 20.51
N SER A 50 -26.90 -19.44 19.22
CA SER A 50 -28.05 -20.01 18.54
C SER A 50 -28.16 -21.54 18.64
N LEU A 51 -27.05 -22.22 18.98
CA LEU A 51 -27.05 -23.68 19.08
C LEU A 51 -27.79 -24.15 20.32
N ASN A 52 -28.95 -24.78 20.12
CA ASN A 52 -29.53 -25.72 21.07
C ASN A 52 -28.74 -27.02 21.00
N PHE A 53 -28.10 -27.41 22.12
CA PHE A 53 -26.95 -28.31 22.18
C PHE A 53 -27.21 -29.78 21.85
N GLU A 54 -28.49 -30.17 21.61
CA GLU A 54 -28.86 -31.56 21.40
C GLU A 54 -28.90 -32.03 19.94
N ASP A 55 -28.77 -31.11 18.95
CA ASP A 55 -29.08 -31.44 17.57
C ASP A 55 -27.91 -31.22 16.63
N LYS A 56 -27.25 -32.33 16.18
CA LYS A 56 -26.26 -32.31 15.08
C LYS A 56 -26.86 -31.71 13.78
N GLN A 57 -28.15 -31.92 13.52
CA GLN A 57 -28.87 -31.43 12.35
C GLN A 57 -28.87 -29.90 12.25
N ASN A 58 -28.72 -29.19 13.37
CA ASN A 58 -28.63 -27.72 13.34
C ASN A 58 -27.34 -27.21 12.74
N LEU A 59 -26.20 -27.90 12.87
CA LEU A 59 -24.92 -27.51 12.26
C LEU A 59 -24.92 -27.76 10.76
N ASP A 60 -25.59 -28.79 10.26
CA ASP A 60 -25.68 -29.08 8.82
C ASP A 60 -26.43 -27.99 8.05
N LYS A 61 -27.38 -27.30 8.68
CA LYS A 61 -28.08 -26.17 8.06
C LYS A 61 -27.14 -24.99 7.78
N TYR A 62 -26.07 -24.84 8.54
CA TYR A 62 -25.08 -23.76 8.35
C TYR A 62 -23.99 -24.12 7.36
N LYS A 63 -23.78 -25.42 7.05
CA LYS A 63 -22.75 -25.89 6.12
C LYS A 63 -22.85 -25.22 4.74
N ASP A 64 -24.10 -25.08 4.24
CA ASP A 64 -24.35 -24.55 2.90
C ASP A 64 -24.47 -23.01 2.85
N ILE A 65 -24.58 -22.38 4.03
CA ILE A 65 -24.77 -20.93 4.15
C ILE A 65 -23.44 -20.20 4.36
N THR A 66 -22.47 -20.86 4.99
CA THR A 66 -21.16 -20.25 5.31
C THR A 66 -20.01 -20.82 4.49
N VAL A 67 -19.07 -19.95 4.11
CA VAL A 67 -17.78 -20.36 3.52
C VAL A 67 -16.76 -20.76 4.59
N THR A 68 -17.14 -20.68 5.86
CA THR A 68 -16.30 -21.00 7.01
C THR A 68 -16.47 -22.47 7.39
N ARG A 69 -15.38 -23.22 7.48
CA ARG A 69 -15.43 -24.61 7.95
C ARG A 69 -15.75 -24.64 9.44
N ILE A 70 -16.73 -25.40 9.83
CA ILE A 70 -17.21 -25.57 11.19
C ILE A 70 -16.76 -26.94 11.70
N THR A 71 -16.14 -26.98 12.87
CA THR A 71 -15.71 -28.21 13.54
C THR A 71 -16.16 -28.15 15.00
N ARG A 72 -16.79 -29.18 15.53
CA ARG A 72 -17.11 -29.32 16.96
C ARG A 72 -16.21 -30.38 17.59
N VAL A 73 -15.66 -30.04 18.75
CA VAL A 73 -14.67 -30.87 19.46
C VAL A 73 -15.18 -31.14 20.88
N ASP A 74 -15.13 -32.39 21.31
CA ASP A 74 -15.55 -32.80 22.66
C ASP A 74 -14.50 -32.39 23.72
N LYS A 75 -14.80 -32.66 25.01
CA LYS A 75 -13.91 -32.33 26.15
C LYS A 75 -12.58 -33.08 26.11
N ASP A 76 -12.51 -34.19 25.40
CA ASP A 76 -11.30 -35.01 25.23
C ASP A 76 -10.48 -34.63 24.00
N GLY A 77 -10.99 -33.75 23.17
CA GLY A 77 -10.32 -33.23 21.97
C GLY A 77 -10.66 -34.03 20.71
N ASN A 78 -11.61 -34.93 20.75
CA ASN A 78 -12.06 -35.67 19.57
C ASN A 78 -13.03 -34.80 18.77
N VAL A 79 -12.96 -34.93 17.45
CA VAL A 79 -13.88 -34.25 16.54
C VAL A 79 -15.21 -35.01 16.51
N ILE A 80 -16.26 -34.36 16.92
CA ILE A 80 -17.63 -34.94 16.95
C ILE A 80 -18.52 -34.43 15.83
N TYR A 81 -18.08 -33.38 15.11
CA TYR A 81 -18.69 -32.84 13.91
C TYR A 81 -17.67 -32.05 13.09
N ASP A 82 -17.74 -32.18 11.77
CA ASP A 82 -16.99 -31.34 10.83
C ASP A 82 -17.81 -31.11 9.54
N SER A 83 -17.95 -29.85 9.12
CA SER A 83 -18.74 -29.49 7.95
C SER A 83 -18.16 -30.00 6.62
N SER A 84 -16.92 -30.52 6.59
CA SER A 84 -16.34 -31.19 5.41
C SER A 84 -16.68 -32.69 5.34
N GLY A 85 -17.27 -33.27 6.38
CA GLY A 85 -17.58 -34.69 6.44
C GLY A 85 -16.37 -35.61 6.65
N GLU A 86 -15.28 -35.07 7.21
CA GLU A 86 -14.03 -35.81 7.40
C GLU A 86 -13.75 -36.15 8.88
N GLU A 87 -14.79 -36.20 9.73
CA GLU A 87 -14.65 -36.37 11.19
C GLU A 87 -13.81 -37.60 11.55
N GLU A 88 -14.09 -38.75 10.90
CA GLU A 88 -13.43 -40.03 11.18
C GLU A 88 -11.93 -40.03 10.84
N SER A 89 -11.52 -39.21 9.86
CA SER A 89 -10.14 -39.09 9.43
C SER A 89 -9.30 -38.15 10.28
N MET A 90 -9.95 -37.37 11.15
CA MET A 90 -9.30 -36.37 11.98
C MET A 90 -8.77 -36.92 13.28
N GLY A 91 -7.48 -36.72 13.49
CA GLY A 91 -6.87 -37.03 14.80
C GLY A 91 -7.35 -36.09 15.91
N ASN A 92 -7.00 -36.43 17.14
CA ASN A 92 -7.36 -35.64 18.32
C ASN A 92 -6.79 -34.20 18.27
N HIS A 93 -7.65 -33.22 18.55
CA HIS A 93 -7.37 -31.79 18.48
C HIS A 93 -7.01 -31.13 19.81
N LYS A 94 -6.95 -31.87 20.92
CA LYS A 94 -6.70 -31.33 22.28
C LYS A 94 -5.40 -30.52 22.39
N LYS A 95 -4.38 -30.88 21.58
CA LYS A 95 -3.06 -30.20 21.57
C LYS A 95 -3.01 -28.94 20.69
N ARG A 96 -4.06 -28.62 19.94
CA ARG A 96 -4.13 -27.45 19.07
C ARG A 96 -4.17 -26.17 19.92
N LYS A 97 -3.42 -25.14 19.49
CA LYS A 97 -3.27 -23.89 20.28
C LYS A 97 -4.63 -23.24 20.53
N GLU A 98 -5.43 -23.05 19.49
CA GLU A 98 -6.76 -22.45 19.56
C GLU A 98 -7.71 -23.24 20.48
N ILE A 99 -7.62 -24.56 20.47
CA ILE A 99 -8.44 -25.43 21.33
C ILE A 99 -7.99 -25.34 22.80
N LYS A 100 -6.66 -25.40 23.04
CA LYS A 100 -6.11 -25.25 24.41
C LYS A 100 -6.49 -23.90 25.03
N GLU A 101 -6.42 -22.83 24.25
CA GLU A 101 -6.76 -21.50 24.72
C GLU A 101 -8.27 -21.38 24.96
N ALA A 102 -9.11 -21.94 24.09
CA ALA A 102 -10.56 -21.95 24.29
C ALA A 102 -10.99 -22.69 25.54
N TYR A 103 -10.36 -23.81 25.91
CA TYR A 103 -10.64 -24.48 27.21
C TYR A 103 -10.27 -23.61 28.41
N LYS A 104 -9.18 -22.82 28.32
CA LYS A 104 -8.69 -22.00 29.44
C LYS A 104 -9.38 -20.65 29.57
N LYS A 105 -9.58 -19.95 28.46
CA LYS A 105 -10.03 -18.54 28.40
C LYS A 105 -11.45 -18.38 27.87
N GLY A 106 -12.08 -19.46 27.40
CA GLY A 106 -13.36 -19.40 26.70
C GLY A 106 -13.23 -19.22 25.18
N TYR A 107 -12.12 -18.72 24.68
CA TYR A 107 -11.82 -18.58 23.25
C TYR A 107 -10.33 -18.76 22.97
N GLY A 108 -9.99 -19.04 21.72
CA GLY A 108 -8.59 -19.13 21.25
C GLY A 108 -8.49 -18.96 19.76
N GLU A 109 -7.33 -18.51 19.29
CA GLU A 109 -7.06 -18.30 17.86
C GLU A 109 -5.67 -18.76 17.48
N ASP A 110 -5.54 -19.20 16.21
CA ASP A 110 -4.25 -19.59 15.62
C ASP A 110 -4.26 -19.41 14.11
N THR A 111 -3.09 -19.16 13.52
CA THR A 111 -2.92 -19.15 12.07
C THR A 111 -1.79 -20.08 11.71
N ARG A 112 -2.06 -21.14 10.98
CA ARG A 112 -1.05 -22.14 10.60
C ARG A 112 -1.39 -22.83 9.29
N MET A 113 -0.40 -23.53 8.74
CA MET A 113 -0.63 -24.46 7.63
C MET A 113 -1.56 -25.59 8.09
N SER A 114 -2.72 -25.72 7.44
CA SER A 114 -3.64 -26.83 7.67
C SER A 114 -3.03 -28.14 7.14
N LYS A 115 -3.01 -29.18 7.99
CA LYS A 115 -2.52 -30.51 7.56
C LYS A 115 -3.47 -31.15 6.53
N THR A 116 -4.77 -30.92 6.67
CA THR A 116 -5.81 -31.45 5.79
C THR A 116 -5.87 -30.68 4.47
N LEU A 117 -5.93 -29.34 4.55
CA LEU A 117 -6.11 -28.48 3.38
C LEU A 117 -4.78 -28.14 2.66
N ARG A 118 -3.64 -28.38 3.30
CA ARG A 118 -2.27 -27.99 2.85
C ARG A 118 -2.17 -26.50 2.49
N LYS A 119 -2.97 -25.66 3.16
CA LYS A 119 -3.07 -24.22 2.97
C LYS A 119 -2.99 -23.49 4.29
N GLN A 120 -2.47 -22.27 4.27
CA GLN A 120 -2.48 -21.43 5.46
C GLN A 120 -3.92 -21.09 5.83
N THR A 121 -4.29 -21.38 7.09
CA THR A 121 -5.66 -21.31 7.57
C THR A 121 -5.70 -20.57 8.91
N TYR A 122 -6.63 -19.62 9.04
CA TYR A 122 -6.95 -18.99 10.31
C TYR A 122 -8.01 -19.83 11.03
N TYR A 123 -7.77 -20.07 12.31
CA TYR A 123 -8.64 -20.82 13.20
C TYR A 123 -9.10 -19.93 14.34
N TYR A 124 -10.40 -19.96 14.63
CA TYR A 124 -10.99 -19.38 15.83
C TYR A 124 -11.81 -20.44 16.54
N ALA A 125 -11.65 -20.56 17.85
CA ALA A 125 -12.33 -21.53 18.69
C ALA A 125 -13.02 -20.84 19.86
N VAL A 126 -14.26 -21.23 20.15
CA VAL A 126 -15.03 -20.73 21.28
C VAL A 126 -15.59 -21.91 22.09
N LYS A 127 -15.54 -21.79 23.42
CA LYS A 127 -16.07 -22.77 24.33
C LYS A 127 -17.59 -22.59 24.47
N LEU A 128 -18.34 -23.65 24.23
CA LEU A 128 -19.77 -23.68 24.36
C LEU A 128 -20.22 -23.96 25.81
N LYS A 129 -21.49 -23.70 26.12
CA LYS A 129 -22.07 -23.89 27.46
C LYS A 129 -22.01 -25.34 27.93
N ASP A 130 -22.09 -26.31 27.03
CA ASP A 130 -21.99 -27.75 27.31
C ASP A 130 -20.54 -28.23 27.56
N GLY A 131 -19.59 -27.32 27.43
CA GLY A 131 -18.14 -27.57 27.62
C GLY A 131 -17.42 -28.10 26.38
N THR A 132 -18.11 -28.31 25.25
CA THR A 132 -17.48 -28.61 23.96
C THR A 132 -16.90 -27.34 23.34
N ILE A 133 -16.09 -27.48 22.30
CA ILE A 133 -15.49 -26.35 21.57
C ILE A 133 -16.08 -26.29 20.16
N LEU A 134 -16.57 -25.13 19.79
CA LEU A 134 -16.90 -24.79 18.41
C LEU A 134 -15.67 -24.14 17.78
N ARG A 135 -15.08 -24.75 16.77
CA ARG A 135 -13.95 -24.20 16.01
C ARG A 135 -14.41 -23.83 14.61
N MET A 136 -14.11 -22.61 14.22
CA MET A 136 -14.34 -22.10 12.88
C MET A 136 -12.99 -21.84 12.18
N SER A 137 -12.94 -22.09 10.88
CA SER A 137 -11.70 -21.90 10.13
C SER A 137 -11.94 -21.45 8.69
N ARG A 138 -11.05 -20.57 8.20
CA ARG A 138 -11.06 -20.07 6.83
C ARG A 138 -9.66 -20.06 6.25
N GLU A 139 -9.54 -20.49 5.00
CA GLU A 139 -8.26 -20.49 4.29
C GLU A 139 -7.81 -19.04 3.98
N THR A 140 -6.55 -18.74 4.26
CA THR A 140 -5.95 -17.43 3.96
C THR A 140 -5.75 -17.23 2.45
N GLN A 141 -5.58 -18.31 1.69
CA GLN A 141 -5.46 -18.24 0.23
C GLN A 141 -6.75 -17.79 -0.45
N THR A 142 -7.91 -18.11 0.11
CA THR A 142 -9.20 -17.59 -0.37
C THR A 142 -9.24 -16.07 -0.27
N ILE A 143 -8.61 -15.52 0.77
CA ILE A 143 -8.45 -14.08 0.98
C ILE A 143 -7.57 -13.46 -0.10
N LEU A 144 -6.42 -14.07 -0.39
CA LEU A 144 -5.51 -13.59 -1.45
C LEU A 144 -6.17 -13.67 -2.82
N LYS A 145 -6.92 -14.73 -3.10
CA LYS A 145 -7.62 -14.91 -4.37
C LYS A 145 -8.72 -13.85 -4.58
N GLN A 146 -9.45 -13.47 -3.53
CA GLN A 146 -10.41 -12.36 -3.59
C GLN A 146 -9.72 -11.00 -3.81
N MET A 147 -8.45 -10.86 -3.41
CA MET A 147 -7.66 -9.65 -3.70
C MET A 147 -7.16 -9.62 -5.16
N GLU A 148 -7.10 -10.75 -5.87
CA GLU A 148 -6.70 -10.78 -7.30
C GLU A 148 -7.60 -9.88 -8.16
N ASP A 149 -8.88 -9.75 -7.83
CA ASP A 149 -9.83 -8.88 -8.53
C ASP A 149 -9.55 -7.39 -8.34
N ILE A 150 -8.85 -7.02 -7.27
CA ILE A 150 -8.51 -5.63 -6.94
C ILE A 150 -7.17 -5.21 -7.60
N ILE A 151 -6.27 -6.17 -7.84
CA ILE A 151 -4.94 -5.91 -8.42
C ILE A 151 -5.01 -5.16 -9.76
N PRO A 152 -5.84 -5.54 -10.74
CA PRO A 152 -5.92 -4.82 -12.01
C PRO A 152 -6.40 -3.37 -11.84
N ILE A 153 -7.27 -3.09 -10.88
CA ILE A 153 -7.73 -1.74 -10.58
C ILE A 153 -6.58 -0.90 -10.01
N ILE A 154 -5.80 -1.47 -9.09
CA ILE A 154 -4.62 -0.82 -8.52
C ILE A 154 -3.59 -0.52 -9.61
N LEU A 155 -3.32 -1.48 -10.51
CA LEU A 155 -2.39 -1.29 -11.63
C LEU A 155 -2.87 -0.22 -12.62
N LEU A 156 -4.16 -0.18 -12.92
CA LEU A 156 -4.76 0.86 -13.76
C LEU A 156 -4.59 2.24 -13.13
N MET A 157 -4.93 2.39 -11.85
CA MET A 157 -4.76 3.63 -11.10
C MET A 157 -3.30 4.08 -11.07
N MET A 158 -2.37 3.16 -10.83
CA MET A 158 -0.94 3.43 -10.87
C MET A 158 -0.50 3.94 -12.26
N GLY A 159 -0.99 3.32 -13.34
CA GLY A 159 -0.75 3.74 -14.70
C GLY A 159 -1.23 5.18 -14.97
N VAL A 160 -2.47 5.49 -14.59
CA VAL A 160 -3.05 6.83 -14.74
C VAL A 160 -2.26 7.88 -13.98
N VAL A 161 -1.93 7.63 -12.70
CA VAL A 161 -1.14 8.55 -11.88
C VAL A 161 0.25 8.77 -12.47
N THR A 162 0.89 7.71 -12.99
CA THR A 162 2.20 7.82 -13.64
C THR A 162 2.13 8.70 -14.89
N VAL A 163 1.14 8.51 -15.75
CA VAL A 163 0.95 9.35 -16.95
C VAL A 163 0.72 10.82 -16.58
N LEU A 164 -0.12 11.08 -15.58
CA LEU A 164 -0.33 12.44 -15.07
C LEU A 164 0.94 13.05 -14.50
N ALA A 165 1.72 12.29 -13.74
CA ALA A 165 2.98 12.75 -13.18
C ALA A 165 3.99 13.13 -14.27
N VAL A 166 4.08 12.33 -15.35
CA VAL A 166 4.94 12.63 -16.51
C VAL A 166 4.47 13.91 -17.24
N ALA A 167 3.16 14.06 -17.44
CA ALA A 167 2.60 15.24 -18.08
C ALA A 167 2.87 16.52 -17.26
N LEU A 168 2.59 16.48 -15.96
CA LEU A 168 2.87 17.59 -15.04
C LEU A 168 4.36 17.92 -14.94
N SER A 169 5.22 16.90 -14.95
CA SER A 169 6.68 17.07 -14.96
C SER A 169 7.16 17.82 -16.21
N ARG A 170 6.61 17.51 -17.39
CA ARG A 170 6.90 18.25 -18.62
C ARG A 170 6.46 19.71 -18.52
N MET A 171 5.21 19.93 -18.14
CA MET A 171 4.68 21.28 -17.98
C MET A 171 5.51 22.13 -17.00
N SER A 172 5.87 21.56 -15.84
CA SER A 172 6.66 22.24 -14.82
C SER A 172 8.08 22.53 -15.31
N THR A 173 8.72 21.56 -15.99
CA THR A 173 10.08 21.74 -16.53
C THR A 173 10.10 22.87 -17.57
N ASP A 174 9.13 22.93 -18.45
CA ASP A 174 9.05 24.00 -19.45
C ASP A 174 8.81 25.36 -18.80
N ARG A 175 7.88 25.45 -17.83
CA ARG A 175 7.62 26.70 -17.09
C ARG A 175 8.81 27.22 -16.29
N ILE A 176 9.65 26.33 -15.76
CA ILE A 176 10.82 26.73 -14.94
C ILE A 176 12.02 27.08 -15.83
N VAL A 177 12.27 26.29 -16.86
CA VAL A 177 13.53 26.41 -17.62
C VAL A 177 13.41 27.40 -18.78
N GLU A 178 12.21 27.58 -19.34
CA GLU A 178 12.02 28.49 -20.47
C GLU A 178 12.37 29.94 -20.13
N PRO A 179 11.88 30.56 -19.03
CA PRO A 179 12.26 31.92 -18.65
C PRO A 179 13.76 32.09 -18.37
N ILE A 180 14.43 31.05 -17.88
CA ILE A 180 15.87 31.08 -17.62
C ILE A 180 16.68 31.06 -18.94
N ASN A 181 16.22 30.27 -19.93
CA ASN A 181 16.87 30.20 -21.24
C ASN A 181 16.65 31.46 -22.09
N GLN A 182 15.63 32.24 -21.79
CA GLN A 182 15.31 33.49 -22.52
C GLN A 182 15.90 34.74 -21.86
N ILE A 183 16.77 34.58 -20.86
CA ILE A 183 17.43 35.72 -20.21
C ILE A 183 18.31 36.49 -21.23
N ASP A 184 17.97 37.77 -21.45
CA ASP A 184 18.79 38.71 -22.19
C ASP A 184 19.96 39.14 -21.27
N LEU A 185 21.17 38.68 -21.62
CA LEU A 185 22.40 39.00 -20.87
C LEU A 185 22.94 40.40 -21.22
N ILE A 186 22.48 41.00 -22.34
CA ILE A 186 22.89 42.36 -22.76
C ILE A 186 22.09 43.39 -21.95
N HIS A 187 20.80 43.13 -21.74
CA HIS A 187 19.90 44.01 -20.98
C HIS A 187 19.32 43.30 -19.77
N PRO A 188 20.09 42.96 -18.74
CA PRO A 188 19.67 42.11 -17.63
C PRO A 188 18.44 42.62 -16.90
N LYS A 189 18.28 43.92 -16.72
CA LYS A 189 17.09 44.52 -16.03
C LYS A 189 15.79 44.45 -16.80
N LYS A 190 15.79 44.16 -18.10
CA LYS A 190 14.56 44.00 -18.88
C LYS A 190 13.93 42.62 -18.75
N ASN A 191 14.65 41.67 -18.14
CA ASN A 191 14.16 40.32 -17.98
C ASN A 191 13.03 40.25 -16.92
N LYS A 192 11.88 39.73 -17.33
CA LYS A 192 10.81 39.31 -16.42
C LYS A 192 11.04 37.86 -16.02
N THR A 193 11.86 37.66 -15.03
CA THR A 193 12.22 36.31 -14.54
C THR A 193 11.96 36.19 -13.02
N TYR A 194 12.40 35.10 -12.42
CA TYR A 194 12.21 34.87 -10.99
C TYR A 194 12.98 35.85 -10.13
N SER A 195 12.37 36.29 -9.01
CA SER A 195 12.96 37.23 -8.05
C SER A 195 14.30 36.75 -7.49
N GLU A 196 14.46 35.43 -7.37
CA GLU A 196 15.68 34.78 -6.89
C GLU A 196 16.90 34.99 -7.83
N LEU A 197 16.67 35.33 -9.11
CA LEU A 197 17.72 35.63 -10.07
C LEU A 197 18.11 37.08 -10.12
N THR A 198 17.38 37.98 -9.47
CA THR A 198 17.66 39.43 -9.43
C THR A 198 19.11 39.73 -9.02
N PRO A 199 19.67 39.15 -7.91
CA PRO A 199 21.04 39.44 -7.52
C PRO A 199 22.11 39.02 -8.58
N LEU A 200 21.81 37.95 -9.33
CA LEU A 200 22.66 37.47 -10.41
C LEU A 200 22.61 38.45 -11.61
N LEU A 201 21.40 38.90 -11.98
CA LEU A 201 21.19 39.84 -13.07
C LEU A 201 21.83 41.19 -12.79
N ASP A 202 21.76 41.71 -11.56
CA ASP A 202 22.43 42.93 -11.14
C ASP A 202 23.96 42.81 -11.22
N LYS A 203 24.50 41.63 -10.87
CA LYS A 203 25.94 41.38 -11.01
C LYS A 203 26.39 41.38 -12.47
N ILE A 204 25.61 40.75 -13.36
CA ILE A 204 25.86 40.71 -14.79
C ILE A 204 25.84 42.13 -15.38
N GLU A 205 24.84 42.93 -15.01
CA GLU A 205 24.74 44.32 -15.47
C GLU A 205 25.96 45.13 -15.06
N LYS A 206 26.39 45.01 -13.79
CA LYS A 206 27.60 45.67 -13.33
C LYS A 206 28.82 45.26 -14.13
N GLN A 207 29.00 43.98 -14.42
CA GLN A 207 30.08 43.48 -15.25
C GLN A 207 30.01 44.03 -16.69
N ASN A 208 28.82 44.13 -17.30
CA ASN A 208 28.64 44.73 -18.61
C ASN A 208 29.08 46.20 -18.62
N MET A 209 28.65 46.98 -17.62
CA MET A 209 29.06 48.39 -17.52
C MET A 209 30.58 48.54 -17.34
N ASP A 210 31.21 47.68 -16.54
CA ASP A 210 32.69 47.70 -16.38
C ASP A 210 33.40 47.34 -17.67
N ILE A 211 32.91 46.37 -18.44
CA ILE A 211 33.44 46.00 -19.74
C ILE A 211 33.29 47.16 -20.76
N GLU A 212 32.15 47.81 -20.85
CA GLU A 212 31.91 48.95 -21.72
C GLU A 212 32.87 50.11 -21.39
N ARG A 213 33.10 50.37 -20.12
CA ARG A 213 34.05 51.38 -19.66
C ARG A 213 35.49 51.04 -20.10
N GLN A 214 35.93 49.80 -19.91
CA GLN A 214 37.25 49.35 -20.35
C GLN A 214 37.43 49.48 -21.87
N ILE A 215 36.40 49.07 -22.65
CA ILE A 215 36.45 49.21 -24.12
C ILE A 215 36.57 50.68 -24.53
N LYS A 216 35.89 51.59 -23.85
CA LYS A 216 35.96 53.02 -24.10
C LYS A 216 37.36 53.54 -23.81
N GLU A 217 37.94 53.22 -22.65
CA GLU A 217 39.31 53.60 -22.27
C GLU A 217 40.38 53.11 -23.29
N ILE A 218 40.23 51.83 -23.75
CA ILE A 218 41.12 51.27 -24.76
C ILE A 218 41.03 52.03 -26.09
N LYS A 219 39.77 52.34 -26.54
CA LYS A 219 39.58 53.10 -27.77
C LYS A 219 40.18 54.51 -27.70
N GLU A 220 40.00 55.20 -26.59
CA GLU A 220 40.57 56.52 -26.36
C GLU A 220 42.11 56.47 -26.37
N ALA A 221 42.73 55.48 -25.74
CA ALA A 221 44.19 55.28 -25.76
C ALA A 221 44.68 54.89 -27.16
N GLU A 222 43.92 54.09 -27.93
CA GLU A 222 44.33 53.76 -29.31
C GLU A 222 44.28 54.99 -30.25
N ASN A 223 43.22 55.81 -30.09
CA ASN A 223 43.08 57.03 -30.89
C ASN A 223 44.24 58.01 -30.58
N MET A 224 44.52 58.24 -29.29
CA MET A 224 45.71 59.10 -28.92
C MET A 224 47.04 58.57 -29.51
N ARG A 225 47.21 57.23 -29.59
CA ARG A 225 48.38 56.61 -30.16
C ARG A 225 48.48 56.74 -31.68
N LYS A 226 47.34 56.95 -32.40
CA LYS A 226 47.33 57.18 -33.86
C LYS A 226 47.52 58.63 -34.26
N GLU A 227 47.36 59.58 -33.34
CA GLU A 227 47.60 61.03 -33.57
C GLU A 227 49.03 61.46 -33.34
N PHE A 228 49.87 60.55 -32.84
CA PHE A 228 51.32 60.72 -32.73
C PHE A 228 52.04 59.87 -33.81
#